data_83b08f604c767f3989457b69e4fa7de5
#
_entry.id   83b08f604c767f3989457b69e4fa7de5
#
_cell.length_a   1.000
_cell.length_b   1.000
_cell.length_c   1.000
_cell.angle_alpha   90.00
_cell.angle_beta   90.00
_cell.angle_gamma   90.00
#
_symmetry.space_group_name_H-M   'P 1'
#
loop_
_entity.id
_entity.type
_entity.pdbx_description
1 polymer ?
#
loop_
_entity_poly.entity_id
_entity_poly.type
_entity_poly.pdbx_seq_one_letter_code
_entity_poly.pdbx_strand_id
1 'polypeptide(L)'
;MRIVVLTGGIGGARFLLGVRAYAQEVGAEVTAVVNVGDDLRLHGLRVCPDLDSVMYTLGGGADPERGWGRTGETWTVKDELAAYGAEPGWFGLGDKDLATHLVRTTMLDAGYPLHQVTEALATRWQPGVRLLPATNDRLETHVIVSARSELASPAATNNASTVSARSELASPAATNNAAAADGFGGGQQAIHFQEWWVRHRAQLPTHRFVFVGAEAAKPAPGVTEAIAEADVVLIAPSNPAVSITPILAVAGVREAVTTGPAPVVGVSPIIGGAPVRGMADRCLAVVGVECSAAGVGQLYGARAAGGLLDGWLVAEEDAQTVIPQVTVRAAPLRMTDEAATVAMVRAAVEMA
;
A
#
# COMPACT_ATOMS: atom_id res chain seq x y z
N MET A 1 18.92 17.98 -6.14
CA MET A 1 17.48 17.75 -6.40
C MET A 1 16.92 16.81 -5.35
N ARG A 2 15.75 17.12 -4.80
CA ARG A 2 15.05 16.32 -3.79
C ARG A 2 13.75 15.78 -4.40
N ILE A 3 13.63 14.46 -4.47
CA ILE A 3 12.48 13.76 -5.03
C ILE A 3 11.69 13.14 -3.88
N VAL A 4 10.40 13.48 -3.78
CA VAL A 4 9.48 12.80 -2.88
C VAL A 4 8.59 11.85 -3.68
N VAL A 5 8.41 10.62 -3.19
CA VAL A 5 7.56 9.63 -3.85
C VAL A 5 6.47 9.17 -2.90
N LEU A 6 5.21 9.40 -3.25
CA LEU A 6 4.08 8.78 -2.56
C LEU A 6 3.88 7.37 -3.12
N THR A 7 3.93 6.35 -2.26
CA THR A 7 4.01 4.97 -2.73
C THR A 7 3.39 3.95 -1.76
N GLY A 8 3.01 2.81 -2.30
CA GLY A 8 2.59 1.62 -1.57
C GLY A 8 2.53 0.42 -2.49
N GLY A 9 2.49 -0.77 -1.90
CA GLY A 9 2.41 -2.03 -2.64
C GLY A 9 3.63 -2.37 -3.48
N ILE A 10 3.53 -3.51 -4.16
CA ILE A 10 4.62 -4.08 -4.98
C ILE A 10 4.97 -3.20 -6.19
N GLY A 11 3.95 -2.60 -6.82
CA GLY A 11 4.15 -1.72 -7.98
C GLY A 11 4.98 -0.49 -7.63
N GLY A 12 4.64 0.17 -6.53
CA GLY A 12 5.38 1.30 -6.00
C GLY A 12 6.80 0.93 -5.58
N ALA A 13 6.99 -0.23 -4.94
CA ALA A 13 8.31 -0.73 -4.56
C ALA A 13 9.22 -0.95 -5.80
N ARG A 14 8.69 -1.49 -6.89
CA ARG A 14 9.42 -1.66 -8.16
C ARG A 14 9.75 -0.32 -8.80
N PHE A 15 8.81 0.62 -8.79
CA PHE A 15 9.05 1.97 -9.30
C PHE A 15 10.20 2.67 -8.57
N LEU A 16 10.28 2.50 -7.25
CA LEU A 16 11.36 3.04 -6.44
C LEU A 16 12.76 2.51 -6.79
N LEU A 17 12.91 1.32 -7.38
CA LEU A 17 14.19 0.87 -7.93
C LEU A 17 14.69 1.82 -9.02
N GLY A 18 13.83 2.18 -9.96
CA GLY A 18 14.17 3.15 -11.00
C GLY A 18 14.36 4.56 -10.48
N VAL A 19 13.56 4.99 -9.48
CA VAL A 19 13.75 6.31 -8.84
C VAL A 19 15.11 6.38 -8.15
N ARG A 20 15.50 5.34 -7.42
CA ARG A 20 16.83 5.25 -6.78
C ARG A 20 17.97 5.31 -7.80
N ALA A 21 17.87 4.49 -8.87
CA ALA A 21 18.88 4.46 -9.92
C ALA A 21 18.99 5.81 -10.64
N TYR A 22 17.87 6.43 -11.02
CA TYR A 22 17.83 7.77 -11.59
C TYR A 22 18.46 8.82 -10.65
N ALA A 23 18.11 8.76 -9.37
CA ALA A 23 18.66 9.68 -8.37
C ALA A 23 20.18 9.56 -8.23
N GLN A 24 20.72 8.35 -8.33
CA GLN A 24 22.16 8.11 -8.34
C GLN A 24 22.84 8.73 -9.57
N GLU A 25 22.22 8.63 -10.75
CA GLU A 25 22.74 9.25 -11.98
C GLU A 25 22.85 10.78 -11.89
N VAL A 26 21.86 11.43 -11.27
CA VAL A 26 21.75 12.90 -11.24
C VAL A 26 22.15 13.53 -9.90
N GLY A 27 22.60 12.74 -8.93
CA GLY A 27 22.97 13.22 -7.60
C GLY A 27 21.77 13.75 -6.81
N ALA A 28 20.62 13.12 -6.90
CA ALA A 28 19.40 13.51 -6.18
C ALA A 28 19.24 12.73 -4.87
N GLU A 29 18.51 13.33 -3.92
CA GLU A 29 18.05 12.68 -2.69
C GLU A 29 16.59 12.21 -2.87
N VAL A 30 16.26 11.02 -2.35
CA VAL A 30 14.92 10.43 -2.47
C VAL A 30 14.34 10.17 -1.10
N THR A 31 13.12 10.65 -0.88
CA THR A 31 12.28 10.29 0.27
C THR A 31 11.01 9.60 -0.25
N ALA A 32 10.77 8.38 0.19
CA ALA A 32 9.53 7.66 -0.07
C ALA A 32 8.58 7.76 1.13
N VAL A 33 7.40 8.34 0.92
CA VAL A 33 6.30 8.32 1.86
C VAL A 33 5.45 7.10 1.57
N VAL A 34 5.49 6.14 2.48
CA VAL A 34 4.94 4.80 2.25
C VAL A 34 3.61 4.64 2.97
N ASN A 35 2.65 4.04 2.27
CA ASN A 35 1.35 3.67 2.83
C ASN A 35 1.49 2.76 4.06
N VAL A 36 0.63 3.00 5.05
CA VAL A 36 0.46 2.17 6.26
C VAL A 36 -1.00 1.72 6.44
N GLY A 37 -1.86 2.03 5.46
CA GLY A 37 -3.27 1.65 5.52
C GLY A 37 -3.51 0.14 5.45
N ASP A 38 -2.53 -0.62 5.01
CA ASP A 38 -2.57 -2.08 4.91
C ASP A 38 -2.01 -2.78 6.16
N ASP A 39 -1.50 -2.00 7.12
CA ASP A 39 -0.91 -2.51 8.35
C ASP A 39 -1.94 -3.27 9.19
N LEU A 40 -1.50 -4.38 9.77
CA LEU A 40 -2.38 -5.21 10.59
C LEU A 40 -1.63 -5.81 11.79
N ARG A 41 -2.39 -6.29 12.77
CA ARG A 41 -1.86 -7.15 13.81
C ARG A 41 -2.20 -8.61 13.48
N LEU A 42 -1.18 -9.48 13.47
CA LEU A 42 -1.31 -10.90 13.18
C LEU A 42 -0.50 -11.69 14.21
N HIS A 43 -1.13 -12.62 14.91
CA HIS A 43 -0.51 -13.39 16.01
C HIS A 43 0.22 -12.50 17.04
N GLY A 44 -0.34 -11.32 17.34
CA GLY A 44 0.26 -10.33 18.24
C GLY A 44 1.34 -9.43 17.60
N LEU A 45 1.82 -9.76 16.40
CA LEU A 45 2.86 -9.01 15.70
C LEU A 45 2.28 -7.88 14.85
N ARG A 46 2.99 -6.74 14.79
CA ARG A 46 2.70 -5.67 13.83
C ARG A 46 3.31 -6.00 12.48
N VAL A 47 2.47 -6.17 11.48
CA VAL A 47 2.84 -6.43 10.08
C VAL A 47 2.56 -5.17 9.29
N CYS A 48 3.55 -4.69 8.50
CA CYS A 48 3.46 -3.49 7.68
C CYS A 48 3.77 -3.84 6.21
N PRO A 49 2.80 -4.41 5.47
CA PRO A 49 3.05 -5.04 4.17
C PRO A 49 3.71 -4.12 3.14
N ASP A 50 3.31 -2.85 3.07
CA ASP A 50 3.84 -1.91 2.09
C ASP A 50 5.24 -1.42 2.45
N LEU A 51 5.49 -1.09 3.73
CA LEU A 51 6.84 -0.74 4.21
C LEU A 51 7.82 -1.90 3.97
N ASP A 52 7.41 -3.13 4.27
CA ASP A 52 8.23 -4.33 4.10
C ASP A 52 8.50 -4.61 2.62
N SER A 53 7.48 -4.53 1.77
CA SER A 53 7.64 -4.70 0.33
C SER A 53 8.62 -3.69 -0.27
N VAL A 54 8.54 -2.43 0.13
CA VAL A 54 9.46 -1.37 -0.32
C VAL A 54 10.87 -1.65 0.19
N MET A 55 11.02 -1.90 1.49
CA MET A 55 12.32 -2.14 2.13
C MET A 55 13.01 -3.38 1.56
N TYR A 56 12.29 -4.50 1.40
CA TYR A 56 12.84 -5.73 0.85
C TYR A 56 13.20 -5.60 -0.63
N THR A 57 12.37 -4.92 -1.42
CA THR A 57 12.64 -4.70 -2.84
C THR A 57 13.90 -3.86 -3.03
N LEU A 58 14.00 -2.72 -2.36
CA LEU A 58 15.16 -1.83 -2.44
C LEU A 58 16.43 -2.48 -1.85
N GLY A 59 16.27 -3.29 -0.80
CA GLY A 59 17.37 -4.01 -0.15
C GLY A 59 17.77 -5.32 -0.85
N GLY A 60 17.15 -5.67 -2.00
CA GLY A 60 17.48 -6.90 -2.76
C GLY A 60 17.05 -8.20 -2.09
N GLY A 61 16.17 -8.15 -1.08
CA GLY A 61 15.71 -9.31 -0.34
C GLY A 61 14.30 -9.79 -0.70
N ALA A 62 13.58 -9.08 -1.59
CA ALA A 62 12.25 -9.49 -2.04
C ALA A 62 12.31 -10.74 -2.92
N ASP A 63 11.28 -11.57 -2.84
CA ASP A 63 11.15 -12.75 -3.70
C ASP A 63 10.68 -12.32 -5.11
N PRO A 64 11.48 -12.52 -6.16
CA PRO A 64 11.16 -12.06 -7.51
C PRO A 64 10.02 -12.86 -8.16
N GLU A 65 9.85 -14.12 -7.80
CA GLU A 65 8.84 -15.02 -8.39
C GLU A 65 7.48 -14.77 -7.79
N ARG A 66 7.37 -14.80 -6.46
CA ARG A 66 6.12 -14.46 -5.77
C ARG A 66 5.79 -12.97 -5.90
N GLY A 67 6.84 -12.12 -5.90
CA GLY A 67 6.74 -10.67 -5.93
C GLY A 67 6.29 -10.05 -4.61
N TRP A 68 6.24 -10.82 -3.52
CA TRP A 68 6.00 -10.39 -2.15
C TRP A 68 6.78 -11.28 -1.16
N GLY A 69 7.00 -10.77 0.04
CA GLY A 69 7.79 -11.46 1.06
C GLY A 69 9.27 -11.53 0.69
N ARG A 70 10.00 -12.40 1.39
CA ARG A 70 11.44 -12.50 1.29
C ARG A 70 11.88 -13.70 0.45
N THR A 71 12.98 -13.55 -0.27
CA THR A 71 13.57 -14.66 -1.03
C THR A 71 14.08 -15.77 -0.10
N GLY A 72 13.92 -17.02 -0.53
CA GLY A 72 14.35 -18.19 0.21
C GLY A 72 13.65 -18.38 1.55
N GLU A 73 12.36 -18.02 1.63
CA GLU A 73 11.53 -18.25 2.81
C GLU A 73 11.29 -19.74 3.06
N THR A 74 11.12 -20.07 4.35
CA THR A 74 10.53 -21.31 4.84
C THR A 74 9.24 -21.00 5.58
N TRP A 75 8.42 -22.01 5.86
CA TRP A 75 7.05 -21.85 6.36
C TRP A 75 6.78 -22.67 7.62
N THR A 76 7.85 -23.03 8.35
CA THR A 76 7.79 -23.91 9.51
C THR A 76 6.87 -23.37 10.59
N VAL A 77 7.01 -22.09 10.93
CA VAL A 77 6.16 -21.46 11.95
C VAL A 77 4.70 -21.41 11.51
N LYS A 78 4.43 -21.15 10.24
CA LYS A 78 3.07 -21.18 9.69
C LYS A 78 2.42 -22.55 9.84
N ASP A 79 3.18 -23.62 9.53
CA ASP A 79 2.68 -25.00 9.61
C ASP A 79 2.44 -25.41 11.08
N GLU A 80 3.33 -25.01 12.00
CA GLU A 80 3.14 -25.23 13.43
C GLU A 80 1.92 -24.46 13.99
N LEU A 81 1.75 -23.19 13.60
CA LEU A 81 0.56 -22.42 13.99
C LEU A 81 -0.73 -23.10 13.49
N ALA A 82 -0.73 -23.64 12.28
CA ALA A 82 -1.86 -24.39 11.76
C ALA A 82 -2.12 -25.67 12.55
N ALA A 83 -1.08 -26.38 12.98
CA ALA A 83 -1.19 -27.57 13.83
C ALA A 83 -1.80 -27.25 15.21
N TYR A 84 -1.54 -26.07 15.76
CA TYR A 84 -2.20 -25.57 16.98
C TYR A 84 -3.62 -25.03 16.70
N GLY A 85 -4.07 -24.93 15.45
CA GLY A 85 -5.34 -24.33 15.09
C GLY A 85 -5.39 -22.80 15.30
N ALA A 86 -4.23 -22.16 15.27
CA ALA A 86 -4.13 -20.71 15.44
C ALA A 86 -4.72 -19.96 14.23
N GLU A 87 -5.59 -19.02 14.49
CA GLU A 87 -6.22 -18.17 13.48
C GLU A 87 -5.64 -16.73 13.52
N PRO A 88 -5.61 -16.02 12.41
CA PRO A 88 -6.09 -16.41 11.08
C PRO A 88 -5.03 -17.17 10.26
N GLY A 89 -5.41 -18.32 9.69
CA GLY A 89 -4.54 -19.15 8.85
C GLY A 89 -4.39 -18.69 7.40
N TRP A 90 -5.19 -17.70 6.96
CA TRP A 90 -5.20 -17.26 5.56
C TRP A 90 -4.06 -16.31 5.19
N PHE A 91 -3.40 -15.66 6.17
CA PHE A 91 -2.24 -14.79 5.92
C PHE A 91 -0.95 -15.57 6.20
N GLY A 92 -0.12 -15.74 5.18
CA GLY A 92 1.15 -16.43 5.33
C GLY A 92 2.27 -15.46 5.69
N LEU A 93 2.94 -15.73 6.83
CA LEU A 93 4.21 -15.11 7.18
C LEU A 93 5.32 -16.14 6.99
N GLY A 94 6.37 -15.79 6.26
CA GLY A 94 7.56 -16.62 6.14
C GLY A 94 8.42 -16.52 7.40
N ASP A 95 9.24 -17.55 7.65
CA ASP A 95 10.05 -17.64 8.88
C ASP A 95 11.07 -16.50 8.99
N LYS A 96 11.64 -16.05 7.86
CA LYS A 96 12.54 -14.89 7.84
C LYS A 96 11.79 -13.57 8.00
N ASP A 97 10.58 -13.47 7.43
CA ASP A 97 9.72 -12.30 7.53
C ASP A 97 9.26 -12.07 8.98
N LEU A 98 8.95 -13.16 9.68
CA LEU A 98 8.65 -13.14 11.12
C LEU A 98 9.71 -12.42 11.95
N ALA A 99 11.00 -12.57 11.61
CA ALA A 99 12.08 -11.87 12.32
C ALA A 99 11.93 -10.33 12.21
N THR A 100 11.53 -9.82 11.05
CA THR A 100 11.26 -8.38 10.87
C THR A 100 10.08 -7.92 11.73
N HIS A 101 9.00 -8.69 11.74
CA HIS A 101 7.80 -8.36 12.53
C HIS A 101 8.06 -8.45 14.04
N LEU A 102 8.87 -9.41 14.50
CA LEU A 102 9.30 -9.53 15.91
C LEU A 102 10.10 -8.30 16.33
N VAL A 103 11.13 -7.92 15.57
CA VAL A 103 11.94 -6.72 15.87
C VAL A 103 11.06 -5.48 15.89
N ARG A 104 10.22 -5.29 14.86
CA ARG A 104 9.30 -4.16 14.78
C ARG A 104 8.38 -4.10 16.00
N THR A 105 7.74 -5.21 16.33
CA THR A 105 6.77 -5.25 17.44
C THR A 105 7.45 -4.97 18.77
N THR A 106 8.62 -5.58 19.00
CA THR A 106 9.41 -5.33 20.21
C THR A 106 9.78 -3.85 20.38
N MET A 107 10.20 -3.19 19.31
CA MET A 107 10.54 -1.76 19.36
C MET A 107 9.30 -0.89 19.58
N LEU A 108 8.18 -1.17 18.90
CA LEU A 108 6.92 -0.46 19.10
C LEU A 108 6.40 -0.62 20.55
N ASP A 109 6.48 -1.82 21.11
CA ASP A 109 6.07 -2.09 22.50
C ASP A 109 7.01 -1.43 23.51
N ALA A 110 8.27 -1.20 23.16
CA ALA A 110 9.22 -0.38 23.93
C ALA A 110 8.97 1.15 23.78
N GLY A 111 7.96 1.57 23.00
CA GLY A 111 7.56 2.96 22.85
C GLY A 111 8.24 3.73 21.70
N TYR A 112 9.05 3.08 20.85
CA TYR A 112 9.60 3.71 19.67
C TYR A 112 8.49 3.95 18.63
N PRO A 113 8.38 5.15 18.03
CA PRO A 113 7.40 5.41 16.97
C PRO A 113 7.79 4.70 15.67
N LEU A 114 6.79 4.42 14.81
CA LEU A 114 6.97 3.61 13.60
C LEU A 114 8.06 4.14 12.65
N HIS A 115 8.21 5.47 12.52
CA HIS A 115 9.25 6.03 11.66
C HIS A 115 10.68 5.68 12.14
N GLN A 116 10.93 5.68 13.47
CA GLN A 116 12.23 5.27 14.03
C GLN A 116 12.44 3.77 13.89
N VAL A 117 11.39 2.98 14.08
CA VAL A 117 11.44 1.52 13.83
C VAL A 117 11.75 1.23 12.37
N THR A 118 11.14 1.97 11.44
CA THR A 118 11.40 1.84 10.01
C THR A 118 12.85 2.18 9.67
N GLU A 119 13.39 3.26 10.24
CA GLU A 119 14.79 3.65 10.09
C GLU A 119 15.75 2.58 10.61
N ALA A 120 15.48 2.05 11.80
CA ALA A 120 16.30 0.98 12.39
C ALA A 120 16.29 -0.29 11.53
N LEU A 121 15.14 -0.70 11.01
CA LEU A 121 15.03 -1.83 10.09
C LEU A 121 15.75 -1.55 8.75
N ALA A 122 15.62 -0.33 8.21
CA ALA A 122 16.27 0.09 6.98
C ALA A 122 17.81 0.07 7.08
N THR A 123 18.37 0.23 8.28
CA THR A 123 19.83 0.11 8.51
C THR A 123 20.38 -1.25 8.06
N ARG A 124 19.62 -2.34 8.24
CA ARG A 124 19.99 -3.66 7.74
C ARG A 124 19.89 -3.78 6.22
N TRP A 125 18.85 -3.17 5.64
CA TRP A 125 18.49 -3.38 4.24
C TRP A 125 19.19 -2.43 3.29
N GLN A 126 19.73 -1.31 3.79
CA GLN A 126 20.42 -0.28 2.99
C GLN A 126 19.64 0.10 1.71
N PRO A 127 18.37 0.54 1.82
CA PRO A 127 17.51 0.74 0.67
C PRO A 127 18.02 1.83 -0.29
N GLY A 128 18.94 2.70 0.14
CA GLY A 128 19.46 3.82 -0.64
C GLY A 128 18.43 4.95 -0.86
N VAL A 129 17.31 4.88 -0.15
CA VAL A 129 16.20 5.85 -0.18
C VAL A 129 15.73 6.03 1.26
N ARG A 130 15.41 7.26 1.66
CA ARG A 130 14.81 7.51 2.97
C ARG A 130 13.37 7.00 2.96
N LEU A 131 13.05 6.07 3.85
CA LEU A 131 11.70 5.51 3.99
C LEU A 131 10.99 6.16 5.16
N LEU A 132 9.83 6.77 4.91
CA LEU A 132 8.95 7.33 5.93
C LEU A 132 7.58 6.64 5.86
N PRO A 133 7.05 6.08 6.96
CA PRO A 133 5.64 5.73 7.02
C PRO A 133 4.81 7.02 6.89
N ALA A 134 3.66 6.98 6.25
CA ALA A 134 2.80 8.15 6.11
C ALA A 134 2.40 8.73 7.48
N THR A 135 2.25 7.88 8.48
CA THR A 135 1.95 8.25 9.87
C THR A 135 2.56 7.24 10.85
N ASN A 136 2.79 7.67 12.09
CA ASN A 136 3.09 6.77 13.21
C ASN A 136 1.82 6.23 13.86
N ASP A 137 0.69 6.87 13.62
CA ASP A 137 -0.58 6.53 14.24
C ASP A 137 -1.20 5.30 13.57
N ARG A 138 -2.18 4.72 14.24
CA ARG A 138 -2.95 3.62 13.67
C ARG A 138 -3.79 4.13 12.51
N LEU A 139 -3.55 3.60 11.33
CA LEU A 139 -4.33 3.79 10.13
C LEU A 139 -4.55 2.43 9.48
N GLU A 140 -5.79 2.02 9.29
CA GLU A 140 -6.13 0.73 8.69
C GLU A 140 -7.21 0.91 7.61
N THR A 141 -7.01 0.30 6.46
CA THR A 141 -8.03 0.22 5.42
C THR A 141 -8.99 -0.92 5.73
N HIS A 142 -10.26 -0.60 5.92
CA HIS A 142 -11.34 -1.55 6.07
C HIS A 142 -12.26 -1.52 4.84
N VAL A 143 -12.85 -2.66 4.56
CA VAL A 143 -13.75 -2.87 3.43
C VAL A 143 -15.14 -3.18 3.96
N ILE A 144 -16.12 -2.38 3.56
CA ILE A 144 -17.50 -2.63 3.90
C ILE A 144 -18.09 -3.57 2.85
N VAL A 145 -18.43 -4.76 3.27
CA VAL A 145 -18.99 -5.83 2.43
C VAL A 145 -20.39 -6.20 2.88
N SER A 146 -21.18 -6.84 2.02
CA SER A 146 -22.47 -7.41 2.41
C SER A 146 -22.29 -8.52 3.45
N ALA A 147 -23.14 -8.57 4.46
CA ALA A 147 -23.06 -9.56 5.53
C ALA A 147 -23.36 -10.98 5.00
N ARG A 148 -22.76 -11.96 5.64
CA ARG A 148 -22.74 -13.38 5.22
C ARG A 148 -24.07 -14.09 5.02
N SER A 149 -25.22 -13.52 5.38
CA SER A 149 -26.53 -14.17 5.17
C SER A 149 -26.86 -14.41 3.68
N GLU A 150 -26.14 -13.77 2.75
CA GLU A 150 -26.36 -13.94 1.30
C GLU A 150 -25.25 -14.77 0.61
N LEU A 151 -24.19 -15.15 1.33
CA LEU A 151 -23.09 -15.94 0.80
C LEU A 151 -23.17 -17.38 1.35
N ALA A 152 -24.09 -18.17 0.82
CA ALA A 152 -24.10 -19.61 1.08
C ALA A 152 -22.76 -20.23 0.66
N SER A 153 -21.98 -20.67 1.64
CA SER A 153 -20.77 -21.44 1.44
C SER A 153 -21.11 -22.75 0.76
N PRO A 154 -20.40 -23.22 -0.28
CA PRO A 154 -20.52 -24.60 -0.71
C PRO A 154 -20.07 -25.48 0.48
N ALA A 155 -20.92 -26.40 0.86
CA ALA A 155 -20.78 -27.29 1.99
C ALA A 155 -19.43 -28.01 1.97
N ALA A 156 -18.59 -27.74 2.95
CA ALA A 156 -17.51 -28.63 3.29
C ALA A 156 -18.09 -29.75 4.14
N THR A 157 -18.31 -30.89 3.50
CA THR A 157 -18.51 -32.16 4.19
C THR A 157 -17.21 -32.54 4.86
N ASN A 158 -17.14 -32.48 6.19
CA ASN A 158 -16.12 -33.26 6.89
C ASN A 158 -16.50 -33.58 8.34
N ASN A 159 -16.38 -34.85 8.62
CA ASN A 159 -16.35 -35.49 9.93
C ASN A 159 -15.30 -34.83 10.83
N ALA A 160 -15.71 -34.37 11.96
CA ALA A 160 -14.82 -33.98 13.03
C ALA A 160 -15.28 -34.56 14.34
N SER A 161 -14.45 -35.41 14.88
CA SER A 161 -14.52 -35.80 16.28
C SER A 161 -13.92 -34.70 17.14
N THR A 162 -14.70 -34.25 18.05
CA THR A 162 -14.51 -33.14 18.97
C THR A 162 -13.36 -33.32 19.95
N VAL A 163 -12.56 -32.28 20.13
CA VAL A 163 -11.94 -31.96 21.43
C VAL A 163 -12.26 -30.52 21.76
N SER A 164 -12.99 -30.37 22.86
CA SER A 164 -13.44 -29.07 23.40
C SER A 164 -12.29 -28.43 24.22
N ALA A 165 -11.52 -27.56 23.56
CA ALA A 165 -10.60 -26.62 24.22
C ALA A 165 -10.60 -25.32 23.44
N ARG A 166 -11.79 -24.69 23.29
CA ARG A 166 -12.03 -23.63 22.30
C ARG A 166 -12.14 -22.23 22.87
N SER A 167 -11.79 -21.94 24.11
CA SER A 167 -12.16 -20.63 24.68
C SER A 167 -11.05 -19.66 25.09
N GLU A 168 -9.76 -20.02 25.05
CA GLU A 168 -8.74 -19.15 25.63
C GLU A 168 -7.63 -18.65 24.68
N LEU A 169 -7.60 -19.11 23.40
CA LEU A 169 -6.62 -18.66 22.41
C LEU A 169 -7.21 -17.73 21.34
N ALA A 170 -8.39 -17.19 21.55
CA ALA A 170 -8.93 -16.15 20.69
C ALA A 170 -8.08 -14.88 20.83
N SER A 171 -7.24 -14.63 19.84
CA SER A 171 -6.43 -13.40 19.75
C SER A 171 -7.33 -12.16 19.87
N PRO A 172 -6.93 -11.11 20.59
CA PRO A 172 -7.64 -9.82 20.63
C PRO A 172 -7.90 -9.19 19.27
N ALA A 173 -7.24 -9.66 18.21
CA ALA A 173 -7.50 -9.24 16.84
C ALA A 173 -8.91 -9.59 16.32
N ALA A 174 -9.56 -10.64 16.91
CA ALA A 174 -10.93 -10.98 16.57
C ALA A 174 -11.97 -10.04 17.25
N THR A 175 -11.58 -9.38 18.34
CA THR A 175 -12.45 -8.45 19.08
C THR A 175 -12.45 -7.03 18.54
N ASN A 176 -11.47 -6.62 17.73
CA ASN A 176 -11.45 -5.29 17.11
C ASN A 176 -12.46 -5.12 15.94
N ASN A 177 -13.03 -6.21 15.42
CA ASN A 177 -14.13 -6.12 14.44
C ASN A 177 -15.48 -5.74 15.07
N ALA A 178 -15.66 -5.88 16.39
CA ALA A 178 -16.93 -5.59 17.06
C ALA A 178 -17.18 -4.08 17.24
N ALA A 179 -16.13 -3.28 17.47
CA ALA A 179 -16.28 -1.84 17.72
C ALA A 179 -16.61 -1.03 16.44
N ALA A 180 -16.36 -1.59 15.24
CA ALA A 180 -16.73 -0.97 13.97
C ALA A 180 -18.12 -1.40 13.47
N ALA A 181 -18.79 -2.35 14.14
CA ALA A 181 -20.03 -2.96 13.66
C ALA A 181 -21.30 -2.15 13.99
N ASP A 182 -21.24 -1.24 14.96
CA ASP A 182 -22.45 -0.60 15.51
C ASP A 182 -22.98 0.60 14.68
N GLY A 183 -22.38 0.90 13.53
CA GLY A 183 -22.79 2.03 12.66
C GLY A 183 -23.25 1.67 11.25
N PHE A 184 -23.26 0.40 10.88
CA PHE A 184 -23.60 -0.03 9.50
C PHE A 184 -25.04 -0.57 9.44
N GLY A 185 -25.83 -0.07 8.48
CA GLY A 185 -27.20 -0.54 8.26
C GLY A 185 -27.27 -2.07 8.09
N GLY A 186 -28.40 -2.68 8.47
CA GLY A 186 -28.57 -4.13 8.48
C GLY A 186 -28.08 -4.79 7.18
N GLY A 187 -27.25 -5.82 7.33
CA GLY A 187 -26.70 -6.56 6.19
C GLY A 187 -25.29 -6.17 5.73
N GLN A 188 -24.59 -5.27 6.42
CA GLN A 188 -23.19 -4.90 6.12
C GLN A 188 -22.24 -5.29 7.25
N GLN A 189 -20.98 -5.60 6.90
CA GLN A 189 -19.91 -5.83 7.86
C GLN A 189 -18.62 -5.17 7.37
N ALA A 190 -17.77 -4.74 8.31
CA ALA A 190 -16.42 -4.27 8.02
C ALA A 190 -15.43 -5.43 8.17
N ILE A 191 -14.56 -5.62 7.19
CA ILE A 191 -13.43 -6.55 7.28
C ILE A 191 -12.14 -5.80 6.95
N HIS A 192 -11.01 -6.26 7.47
CA HIS A 192 -9.73 -5.66 7.15
C HIS A 192 -9.41 -5.83 5.66
N PHE A 193 -8.76 -4.83 5.02
CA PHE A 193 -8.41 -4.88 3.60
C PHE A 193 -7.62 -6.12 3.22
N GLN A 194 -6.62 -6.52 4.04
CA GLN A 194 -5.82 -7.70 3.77
C GLN A 194 -6.65 -9.00 3.79
N GLU A 195 -7.70 -9.09 4.61
CA GLU A 195 -8.62 -10.22 4.58
C GLU A 195 -9.43 -10.25 3.27
N TRP A 196 -9.96 -9.10 2.87
CA TRP A 196 -10.67 -8.96 1.59
C TRP A 196 -9.78 -9.29 0.39
N TRP A 197 -8.53 -8.80 0.44
CA TRP A 197 -7.55 -8.95 -0.65
C TRP A 197 -6.99 -10.37 -0.76
N VAL A 198 -6.48 -10.92 0.34
CA VAL A 198 -5.76 -12.21 0.36
C VAL A 198 -6.73 -13.38 0.46
N ARG A 199 -7.63 -13.35 1.47
CA ARG A 199 -8.56 -14.46 1.72
C ARG A 199 -9.67 -14.53 0.70
N HIS A 200 -10.28 -13.39 0.40
CA HIS A 200 -11.45 -13.31 -0.47
C HIS A 200 -11.14 -12.91 -1.90
N ARG A 201 -9.86 -12.65 -2.23
CA ARG A 201 -9.39 -12.26 -3.58
C ARG A 201 -10.22 -11.14 -4.20
N ALA A 202 -10.60 -10.16 -3.38
CA ALA A 202 -11.45 -9.03 -3.76
C ALA A 202 -12.77 -9.43 -4.47
N GLN A 203 -13.36 -10.59 -4.13
CA GLN A 203 -14.57 -11.10 -4.78
C GLN A 203 -15.86 -10.86 -4.01
N LEU A 204 -15.75 -10.40 -2.74
CA LEU A 204 -16.95 -10.11 -1.96
C LEU A 204 -17.66 -8.87 -2.51
N PRO A 205 -19.01 -8.86 -2.53
CA PRO A 205 -19.78 -7.66 -2.83
C PRO A 205 -19.40 -6.54 -1.86
N THR A 206 -18.81 -5.49 -2.42
CA THR A 206 -18.17 -4.42 -1.66
C THR A 206 -18.87 -3.10 -1.90
N HIS A 207 -19.12 -2.35 -0.83
CA HIS A 207 -19.82 -1.06 -0.88
C HIS A 207 -18.84 0.11 -0.90
N ARG A 208 -17.79 0.07 -0.04
CA ARG A 208 -16.80 1.16 0.07
C ARG A 208 -15.57 0.74 0.87
N PHE A 209 -14.53 1.54 0.77
CA PHE A 209 -13.39 1.53 1.70
C PHE A 209 -13.59 2.55 2.82
N VAL A 210 -13.05 2.25 4.01
CA VAL A 210 -13.03 3.14 5.17
C VAL A 210 -11.61 3.14 5.72
N PHE A 211 -11.06 4.31 5.97
CA PHE A 211 -9.71 4.48 6.53
C PHE A 211 -9.84 4.75 8.03
N VAL A 212 -9.82 3.67 8.81
CA VAL A 212 -9.99 3.73 10.27
C VAL A 212 -8.77 4.41 10.89
N GLY A 213 -9.00 5.45 11.66
CA GLY A 213 -7.96 6.23 12.31
C GLY A 213 -7.47 7.45 11.51
N ALA A 214 -7.84 7.58 10.22
CA ALA A 214 -7.35 8.66 9.36
C ALA A 214 -7.62 10.07 9.90
N GLU A 215 -8.81 10.29 10.50
CA GLU A 215 -9.21 11.60 11.03
C GLU A 215 -8.32 12.10 12.18
N ALA A 216 -7.75 11.17 12.96
CA ALA A 216 -6.89 11.49 14.10
C ALA A 216 -5.40 11.37 13.76
N ALA A 217 -5.05 10.67 12.67
CA ALA A 217 -3.69 10.40 12.28
C ALA A 217 -2.96 11.68 11.88
N LYS A 218 -1.74 11.84 12.40
CA LYS A 218 -0.82 12.94 12.04
C LYS A 218 0.29 12.40 11.15
N PRO A 219 0.84 13.21 10.24
CA PRO A 219 1.99 12.81 9.44
C PRO A 219 3.13 12.36 10.35
N ALA A 220 3.85 11.33 9.96
CA ALA A 220 5.09 10.99 10.65
C ALA A 220 6.10 12.15 10.50
N PRO A 221 6.96 12.38 11.50
CA PRO A 221 7.99 13.43 11.42
C PRO A 221 8.83 13.33 10.14
N GLY A 222 8.94 14.42 9.42
CA GLY A 222 9.67 14.52 8.17
C GLY A 222 8.83 14.33 6.91
N VAL A 223 7.55 13.93 7.00
CA VAL A 223 6.68 13.72 5.83
C VAL A 223 6.30 15.05 5.18
N THR A 224 5.70 15.95 5.93
CA THR A 224 5.29 17.27 5.42
C THR A 224 6.48 18.15 5.08
N GLU A 225 7.54 18.07 5.86
CA GLU A 225 8.81 18.76 5.60
C GLU A 225 9.43 18.30 4.28
N ALA A 226 9.51 16.99 4.05
CA ALA A 226 10.05 16.45 2.79
C ALA A 226 9.23 16.93 1.59
N ILE A 227 7.89 16.93 1.69
CA ILE A 227 6.99 17.42 0.62
C ILE A 227 7.21 18.93 0.38
N ALA A 228 7.30 19.74 1.43
CA ALA A 228 7.51 21.18 1.32
C ALA A 228 8.87 21.57 0.73
N GLU A 229 9.88 20.72 0.94
CA GLU A 229 11.25 20.92 0.47
C GLU A 229 11.57 20.19 -0.85
N ALA A 230 10.62 19.46 -1.41
CA ALA A 230 10.81 18.72 -2.64
C ALA A 230 11.05 19.66 -3.83
N ASP A 231 11.85 19.21 -4.80
CA ASP A 231 11.91 19.80 -6.13
C ASP A 231 10.88 19.17 -7.07
N VAL A 232 10.46 17.92 -6.78
CA VAL A 232 9.37 17.22 -7.46
C VAL A 232 8.71 16.21 -6.53
N VAL A 233 7.38 16.08 -6.59
CA VAL A 233 6.61 15.04 -5.93
C VAL A 233 6.11 14.06 -7.00
N LEU A 234 6.47 12.79 -6.87
CA LEU A 234 6.01 11.71 -7.74
C LEU A 234 4.92 10.89 -7.03
N ILE A 235 3.83 10.61 -7.73
CA ILE A 235 2.85 9.60 -7.30
C ILE A 235 3.19 8.32 -8.07
N ALA A 236 3.69 7.31 -7.36
CA ALA A 236 4.06 6.03 -7.96
C ALA A 236 2.85 5.33 -8.63
N PRO A 237 3.07 4.38 -9.57
CA PRO A 237 1.99 3.56 -10.16
C PRO A 237 1.48 2.51 -9.16
N SER A 238 1.08 2.99 -7.98
CA SER A 238 0.47 2.25 -6.88
C SER A 238 -1.05 2.27 -7.01
N ASN A 239 -1.74 1.38 -6.29
CA ASN A 239 -3.19 1.37 -6.28
C ASN A 239 -3.75 2.71 -5.76
N PRO A 240 -4.51 3.46 -6.58
CA PRO A 240 -4.96 4.79 -6.19
C PRO A 240 -5.92 4.77 -5.00
N ALA A 241 -6.77 3.75 -4.90
CA ALA A 241 -7.81 3.68 -3.88
C ALA A 241 -7.28 3.24 -2.50
N VAL A 242 -6.33 2.30 -2.45
CA VAL A 242 -5.91 1.65 -1.19
C VAL A 242 -4.43 1.82 -0.84
N SER A 243 -3.61 2.34 -1.75
CA SER A 243 -2.20 2.66 -1.44
C SER A 243 -1.94 4.16 -1.41
N ILE A 244 -2.51 4.95 -2.34
CA ILE A 244 -2.28 6.40 -2.40
C ILE A 244 -3.30 7.16 -1.55
N THR A 245 -4.59 6.83 -1.67
CA THR A 245 -5.63 7.52 -0.89
C THR A 245 -5.41 7.46 0.63
N PRO A 246 -4.98 6.33 1.25
CA PRO A 246 -4.69 6.33 2.69
C PRO A 246 -3.56 7.28 3.10
N ILE A 247 -2.52 7.44 2.27
CA ILE A 247 -1.45 8.43 2.53
C ILE A 247 -2.05 9.84 2.55
N LEU A 248 -2.87 10.16 1.56
CA LEU A 248 -3.52 11.46 1.42
C LEU A 248 -4.61 11.72 2.46
N ALA A 249 -5.13 10.66 3.10
CA ALA A 249 -6.13 10.75 4.16
C ALA A 249 -5.53 11.14 5.52
N VAL A 250 -4.21 11.01 5.68
CA VAL A 250 -3.51 11.53 6.88
C VAL A 250 -3.60 13.05 6.89
N ALA A 251 -4.06 13.63 8.01
CA ALA A 251 -4.33 15.06 8.13
C ALA A 251 -3.11 15.91 7.73
N GLY A 252 -3.31 16.87 6.83
CA GLY A 252 -2.26 17.80 6.35
C GLY A 252 -1.39 17.25 5.20
N VAL A 253 -1.34 15.93 4.94
CA VAL A 253 -0.53 15.39 3.83
C VAL A 253 -1.08 15.83 2.47
N ARG A 254 -2.39 15.70 2.25
CA ARG A 254 -3.01 16.17 1.00
C ARG A 254 -2.77 17.67 0.80
N GLU A 255 -2.95 18.46 1.85
CA GLU A 255 -2.71 19.91 1.81
C GLU A 255 -1.26 20.20 1.43
N ALA A 256 -0.28 19.55 2.08
CA ALA A 256 1.13 19.75 1.75
C ALA A 256 1.45 19.44 0.27
N VAL A 257 0.86 18.38 -0.30
CA VAL A 257 1.01 18.02 -1.72
C VAL A 257 0.37 19.05 -2.64
N THR A 258 -0.85 19.51 -2.32
CA THR A 258 -1.62 20.39 -3.21
C THR A 258 -1.16 21.85 -3.16
N THR A 259 -0.64 22.32 -2.02
CA THR A 259 -0.23 23.72 -1.80
C THR A 259 1.29 23.90 -1.84
N GLY A 260 2.06 22.81 -1.81
CA GLY A 260 3.53 22.85 -1.87
C GLY A 260 4.07 23.46 -3.17
N PRO A 261 5.32 23.95 -3.17
CA PRO A 261 5.92 24.60 -4.33
C PRO A 261 6.30 23.64 -5.46
N ALA A 262 6.55 22.36 -5.11
CA ALA A 262 7.00 21.36 -6.07
C ALA A 262 5.89 20.92 -7.02
N PRO A 263 6.16 20.75 -8.32
CA PRO A 263 5.24 20.11 -9.24
C PRO A 263 4.95 18.66 -8.83
N VAL A 264 3.72 18.22 -9.06
CA VAL A 264 3.24 16.88 -8.74
C VAL A 264 2.98 16.10 -10.03
N VAL A 265 3.74 15.03 -10.24
CA VAL A 265 3.62 14.18 -11.42
C VAL A 265 3.21 12.77 -11.00
N GLY A 266 2.08 12.30 -11.49
CA GLY A 266 1.63 10.94 -11.27
C GLY A 266 1.98 10.03 -12.44
N VAL A 267 2.18 8.73 -12.14
CA VAL A 267 2.38 7.67 -13.13
C VAL A 267 1.19 6.72 -13.11
N SER A 268 0.61 6.44 -14.27
CA SER A 268 -0.57 5.58 -14.37
C SER A 268 -0.29 4.14 -13.93
N PRO A 269 -1.09 3.57 -13.01
CA PRO A 269 -1.04 2.15 -12.68
C PRO A 269 -1.82 1.27 -13.69
N ILE A 270 -2.50 1.89 -14.64
CA ILE A 270 -3.34 1.22 -15.64
C ILE A 270 -2.70 1.39 -17.01
N ILE A 271 -2.60 0.31 -17.76
CA ILE A 271 -2.09 0.25 -19.12
C ILE A 271 -3.12 -0.45 -20.01
N GLY A 272 -3.62 0.23 -21.03
CA GLY A 272 -4.59 -0.34 -21.96
C GLY A 272 -5.86 -0.85 -21.28
N GLY A 273 -6.35 -0.14 -20.26
CA GLY A 273 -7.57 -0.50 -19.53
C GLY A 273 -7.42 -1.61 -18.48
N ALA A 274 -6.19 -2.04 -18.17
CA ALA A 274 -5.95 -3.10 -17.18
C ALA A 274 -4.81 -2.73 -16.20
N PRO A 275 -4.88 -3.16 -14.93
CA PRO A 275 -3.75 -3.03 -14.02
C PRO A 275 -2.61 -3.96 -14.47
N VAL A 276 -1.38 -3.46 -14.41
CA VAL A 276 -0.20 -4.28 -14.75
C VAL A 276 -0.04 -5.44 -13.78
N ARG A 277 -0.42 -5.23 -12.52
CA ARG A 277 -0.35 -6.24 -11.44
C ARG A 277 -1.40 -5.96 -10.37
N GLY A 278 -1.80 -7.05 -9.69
CA GLY A 278 -2.78 -6.96 -8.63
C GLY A 278 -4.23 -6.83 -9.15
N MET A 279 -5.11 -6.29 -8.33
CA MET A 279 -6.55 -6.19 -8.59
C MET A 279 -7.02 -4.73 -8.42
N ALA A 280 -6.25 -3.76 -8.99
CA ALA A 280 -6.62 -2.35 -8.91
C ALA A 280 -7.96 -2.06 -9.61
N ASP A 281 -8.32 -2.83 -10.65
CA ASP A 281 -9.62 -2.82 -11.31
C ASP A 281 -10.77 -3.03 -10.31
N ARG A 282 -10.63 -3.96 -9.37
CA ARG A 282 -11.62 -4.21 -8.32
C ARG A 282 -11.75 -3.04 -7.37
N CYS A 283 -10.60 -2.46 -6.97
CA CYS A 283 -10.61 -1.30 -6.08
C CYS A 283 -11.22 -0.06 -6.75
N LEU A 284 -10.89 0.18 -8.02
CA LEU A 284 -11.45 1.27 -8.80
C LEU A 284 -12.97 1.13 -8.96
N ALA A 285 -13.46 -0.09 -9.22
CA ALA A 285 -14.90 -0.36 -9.30
C ALA A 285 -15.63 -0.01 -7.99
N VAL A 286 -15.03 -0.30 -6.82
CA VAL A 286 -15.61 0.04 -5.51
C VAL A 286 -15.75 1.54 -5.33
N VAL A 287 -14.81 2.34 -5.83
CA VAL A 287 -14.86 3.81 -5.72
C VAL A 287 -15.53 4.48 -6.93
N GLY A 288 -16.14 3.70 -7.82
CA GLY A 288 -16.90 4.22 -8.97
C GLY A 288 -16.02 4.86 -10.06
N VAL A 289 -14.75 4.44 -10.15
CA VAL A 289 -13.78 4.97 -11.11
C VAL A 289 -13.55 3.95 -12.22
N GLU A 290 -13.56 4.41 -13.46
CA GLU A 290 -13.24 3.59 -14.62
C GLU A 290 -11.80 3.05 -14.52
N CYS A 291 -11.62 1.77 -14.83
CA CYS A 291 -10.29 1.16 -14.89
C CYS A 291 -9.57 1.61 -16.18
N SER A 292 -9.10 2.85 -16.19
CA SER A 292 -8.37 3.46 -17.30
C SER A 292 -7.37 4.49 -16.79
N ALA A 293 -6.36 4.82 -17.59
CA ALA A 293 -5.42 5.90 -17.27
C ALA A 293 -6.15 7.24 -17.11
N ALA A 294 -7.18 7.48 -17.92
CA ALA A 294 -8.03 8.66 -17.82
C ALA A 294 -8.84 8.68 -16.51
N GLY A 295 -9.48 7.56 -16.13
CA GLY A 295 -10.25 7.46 -14.90
C GLY A 295 -9.43 7.72 -13.65
N VAL A 296 -8.21 7.15 -13.56
CA VAL A 296 -7.30 7.42 -12.44
C VAL A 296 -6.79 8.85 -12.44
N GLY A 297 -6.41 9.39 -13.61
CA GLY A 297 -5.99 10.79 -13.74
C GLY A 297 -7.09 11.77 -13.33
N GLN A 298 -8.36 11.50 -13.68
CA GLN A 298 -9.51 12.29 -13.25
C GLN A 298 -9.80 12.18 -11.74
N LEU A 299 -9.61 10.98 -11.14
CA LEU A 299 -9.71 10.77 -9.70
C LEU A 299 -8.72 11.66 -8.93
N TYR A 300 -7.50 11.77 -9.42
CA TYR A 300 -6.49 12.65 -8.82
C TYR A 300 -6.79 14.12 -9.11
N GLY A 301 -7.21 14.44 -10.34
CA GLY A 301 -7.57 15.77 -10.79
C GLY A 301 -6.41 16.75 -10.91
N ALA A 302 -6.65 17.87 -11.60
CA ALA A 302 -5.66 18.93 -11.77
C ALA A 302 -5.45 19.71 -10.47
N ARG A 303 -4.20 19.98 -10.10
CA ARG A 303 -3.86 20.78 -8.92
C ARG A 303 -4.42 22.20 -9.03
N ALA A 304 -4.41 22.78 -10.20
CA ALA A 304 -5.01 24.08 -10.49
C ALA A 304 -6.53 24.14 -10.24
N ALA A 305 -7.21 22.98 -10.19
CA ALA A 305 -8.63 22.83 -9.90
C ALA A 305 -8.91 22.19 -8.51
N GLY A 306 -7.92 22.17 -7.61
CA GLY A 306 -8.02 21.56 -6.27
C GLY A 306 -7.77 20.06 -6.22
N GLY A 307 -7.30 19.47 -7.33
CA GLY A 307 -6.80 18.09 -7.39
C GLY A 307 -5.34 17.98 -6.97
N LEU A 308 -4.63 16.98 -7.51
CA LEU A 308 -3.26 16.65 -7.14
C LEU A 308 -2.23 16.94 -8.23
N LEU A 309 -2.61 16.78 -9.52
CA LEU A 309 -1.68 16.64 -10.62
C LEU A 309 -1.35 17.96 -11.31
N ASP A 310 -0.06 18.17 -11.60
CA ASP A 310 0.44 19.06 -12.65
C ASP A 310 0.78 18.25 -13.92
N GLY A 311 1.31 17.03 -13.75
CA GLY A 311 1.66 16.10 -14.81
C GLY A 311 1.09 14.70 -14.61
N TRP A 312 0.75 14.03 -15.72
CA TRP A 312 0.24 12.65 -15.72
C TRP A 312 0.95 11.84 -16.80
N LEU A 313 1.78 10.88 -16.37
CA LEU A 313 2.49 9.98 -17.27
C LEU A 313 1.63 8.74 -17.53
N VAL A 314 1.32 8.47 -18.80
CA VAL A 314 0.50 7.35 -19.24
C VAL A 314 1.27 6.42 -20.16
N ALA A 315 0.77 5.19 -20.34
CA ALA A 315 1.34 4.26 -21.30
C ALA A 315 1.13 4.75 -22.74
N GLU A 316 1.95 4.26 -23.68
CA GLU A 316 1.80 4.56 -25.11
C GLU A 316 0.43 4.11 -25.64
N GLU A 317 -0.09 2.98 -25.10
CA GLU A 317 -1.43 2.47 -25.41
C GLU A 317 -2.54 3.45 -24.99
N ASP A 318 -2.27 4.31 -24.00
CA ASP A 318 -3.21 5.28 -23.44
C ASP A 318 -2.89 6.73 -23.87
N ALA A 319 -2.09 6.95 -24.94
CA ALA A 319 -1.61 8.25 -25.39
C ALA A 319 -2.72 9.27 -25.72
N GLN A 320 -3.95 8.81 -25.95
CA GLN A 320 -5.11 9.68 -26.20
C GLN A 320 -5.76 10.21 -24.92
N THR A 321 -5.20 9.86 -23.75
CA THR A 321 -5.72 10.35 -22.44
C THR A 321 -5.62 11.87 -22.37
N VAL A 322 -6.72 12.50 -22.00
CA VAL A 322 -6.80 13.94 -21.75
C VAL A 322 -7.36 14.16 -20.36
N ILE A 323 -6.63 14.90 -19.53
CA ILE A 323 -7.10 15.38 -18.23
C ILE A 323 -7.10 16.90 -18.28
N PRO A 324 -8.25 17.57 -18.08
CA PRO A 324 -8.30 19.04 -18.14
C PRO A 324 -7.27 19.66 -17.18
N GLN A 325 -6.50 20.63 -17.67
CA GLN A 325 -5.49 21.39 -16.91
C GLN A 325 -4.33 20.53 -16.34
N VAL A 326 -4.11 19.33 -16.83
CA VAL A 326 -2.96 18.48 -16.50
C VAL A 326 -2.14 18.23 -17.77
N THR A 327 -0.83 18.38 -17.67
CA THR A 327 0.08 17.98 -18.77
C THR A 327 0.10 16.45 -18.83
N VAL A 328 -0.35 15.87 -19.95
CA VAL A 328 -0.30 14.41 -20.16
C VAL A 328 0.82 14.07 -21.13
N ARG A 329 1.65 13.09 -20.78
CA ARG A 329 2.72 12.57 -21.62
C ARG A 329 2.63 11.06 -21.71
N ALA A 330 2.81 10.49 -22.88
CA ALA A 330 2.90 9.05 -23.08
C ALA A 330 4.37 8.60 -23.08
N ALA A 331 4.61 7.44 -22.44
CA ALA A 331 5.91 6.77 -22.40
C ALA A 331 5.73 5.26 -22.11
N PRO A 332 6.73 4.41 -22.36
CA PRO A 332 6.68 3.02 -21.94
C PRO A 332 6.58 2.91 -20.40
N LEU A 333 5.48 2.31 -19.88
CA LEU A 333 5.24 2.17 -18.44
C LEU A 333 5.46 0.76 -17.90
N ARG A 334 5.99 -0.16 -18.70
CA ARG A 334 6.29 -1.52 -18.22
C ARG A 334 7.68 -1.56 -17.58
N MET A 335 7.72 -1.79 -16.29
CA MET A 335 8.96 -1.94 -15.49
C MET A 335 9.59 -3.32 -15.74
N THR A 336 10.07 -3.57 -16.96
CA THR A 336 10.66 -4.85 -17.40
C THR A 336 12.02 -5.08 -16.77
N ASP A 337 12.78 -4.00 -16.60
CA ASP A 337 14.11 -3.96 -16.01
C ASP A 337 14.38 -2.60 -15.38
N GLU A 338 15.58 -2.42 -14.81
CA GLU A 338 15.98 -1.14 -14.18
C GLU A 338 16.07 -0.01 -15.19
N ALA A 339 16.64 -0.25 -16.36
CA ALA A 339 16.81 0.79 -17.39
C ALA A 339 15.46 1.32 -17.91
N ALA A 340 14.49 0.43 -18.16
CA ALA A 340 13.13 0.82 -18.54
C ALA A 340 12.46 1.64 -17.43
N THR A 341 12.66 1.27 -16.16
CA THR A 341 12.10 2.00 -15.03
C THR A 341 12.76 3.36 -14.83
N VAL A 342 14.09 3.45 -15.02
CA VAL A 342 14.82 4.74 -15.03
C VAL A 342 14.31 5.66 -16.13
N ALA A 343 14.08 5.14 -17.35
CA ALA A 343 13.53 5.94 -18.46
C ALA A 343 12.14 6.48 -18.13
N MET A 344 11.29 5.67 -17.51
CA MET A 344 9.96 6.09 -17.02
C MET A 344 10.07 7.22 -15.96
N VAL A 345 10.96 7.07 -15.00
CA VAL A 345 11.19 8.10 -13.96
C VAL A 345 11.71 9.38 -14.57
N ARG A 346 12.66 9.30 -15.49
CA ARG A 346 13.19 10.45 -16.23
C ARG A 346 12.07 11.17 -16.97
N ALA A 347 11.21 10.43 -17.68
CA ALA A 347 10.07 11.01 -18.38
C ALA A 347 9.09 11.70 -17.45
N ALA A 348 8.88 11.18 -16.22
CA ALA A 348 8.05 11.82 -15.21
C ALA A 348 8.70 13.09 -14.65
N VAL A 349 9.99 13.04 -14.29
CA VAL A 349 10.71 14.20 -13.74
C VAL A 349 10.85 15.34 -14.77
N GLU A 350 11.01 15.04 -16.04
CA GLU A 350 11.06 16.04 -17.11
C GLU A 350 9.71 16.76 -17.35
N MET A 351 8.62 16.31 -16.74
CA MET A 351 7.31 16.99 -16.79
C MET A 351 7.12 18.00 -15.66
N ALA A 352 8.04 18.03 -14.71
CA ALA A 352 8.00 18.84 -13.49
C ALA A 352 8.46 20.31 -13.68
#